data_3454111d04aee9fb37ebe0b31e66f4dd
#
_entry.id   3454111d04aee9fb37ebe0b31e66f4dd
#
_cell.length_a   1.000
_cell.length_b   1.000
_cell.length_c   1.000
_cell.angle_alpha   90.00
_cell.angle_beta   90.00
_cell.angle_gamma   90.00
#
_symmetry.space_group_name_H-M   'P 1'
#
loop_
_entity.id
_entity.type
_entity.pdbx_description
1 polymer ?
#
loop_
_entity_poly.entity_id
_entity_poly.type
_entity_poly.pdbx_seq_one_letter_code
_entity_poly.pdbx_strand_id
1 'polypeptide(L)'
;MKIYEFSRILGILLDNAIEAARECEEKMVRVEIRKDSIQNRQILVIENTYLDEKVDFEHMFEKGVSSKKHNTGLGLWEVNKILKKYPNVNLNTSHDGHFFTQQLEMYEDVPSQKEIPVP
;
A
#
# COMPACT_ATOMS: atom_id res chain seq x y z
N MET A 1 8.80 6.85 -9.77
CA MET A 1 8.95 7.08 -8.31
C MET A 1 10.40 6.88 -7.91
N LYS A 2 10.88 7.73 -7.03
CA LYS A 2 12.25 7.60 -6.54
C LYS A 2 12.38 6.37 -5.67
N ILE A 3 13.55 5.72 -5.74
CA ILE A 3 13.77 4.45 -5.04
C ILE A 3 13.60 4.58 -3.52
N TYR A 4 14.05 5.68 -2.93
CA TYR A 4 13.91 5.86 -1.49
C TYR A 4 12.45 6.06 -1.06
N GLU A 5 11.64 6.65 -1.94
CA GLU A 5 10.21 6.80 -1.66
C GLU A 5 9.49 5.46 -1.75
N PHE A 6 9.83 4.64 -2.74
CA PHE A 6 9.30 3.28 -2.82
C PHE A 6 9.71 2.47 -1.60
N SER A 7 10.97 2.54 -1.19
CA SER A 7 11.46 1.83 -0.01
C SER A 7 10.72 2.27 1.25
N ARG A 8 10.43 3.56 1.36
CA ARG A 8 9.66 4.09 2.50
C ARG A 8 8.25 3.54 2.54
N ILE A 9 7.57 3.54 1.40
CA ILE A 9 6.21 2.98 1.29
C ILE A 9 6.22 1.50 1.65
N LEU A 10 7.15 0.74 1.06
CA LEU A 10 7.26 -0.70 1.32
C LEU A 10 7.49 -0.97 2.80
N GLY A 11 8.39 -0.24 3.43
CA GLY A 11 8.68 -0.39 4.85
C GLY A 11 7.46 -0.13 5.72
N ILE A 12 6.71 0.92 5.42
CA ILE A 12 5.49 1.26 6.17
C ILE A 12 4.45 0.16 6.01
N LEU A 13 4.21 -0.29 4.78
CA LEU A 13 3.20 -1.32 4.53
C LEU A 13 3.57 -2.65 5.18
N LEU A 14 4.85 -3.03 5.14
CA LEU A 14 5.33 -4.25 5.80
C LEU A 14 5.23 -4.16 7.30
N ASP A 15 5.63 -3.05 7.89
CA ASP A 15 5.53 -2.86 9.34
C ASP A 15 4.08 -2.95 9.80
N ASN A 16 3.17 -2.33 9.07
CA ASN A 16 1.75 -2.40 9.38
C ASN A 16 1.23 -3.82 9.31
N ALA A 17 1.63 -4.56 8.27
CA ALA A 17 1.20 -5.95 8.09
C ALA A 17 1.71 -6.85 9.22
N ILE A 18 2.97 -6.72 9.58
CA ILE A 18 3.58 -7.53 10.63
C ILE A 18 2.95 -7.24 11.98
N GLU A 19 2.75 -5.97 12.31
CA GLU A 19 2.15 -5.59 13.59
C GLU A 19 0.71 -6.06 13.71
N ALA A 20 -0.06 -5.96 12.64
CA ALA A 20 -1.44 -6.42 12.64
C ALA A 20 -1.51 -7.95 12.80
N ALA A 21 -0.67 -8.68 12.08
CA ALA A 21 -0.65 -10.14 12.14
C ALA A 21 -0.23 -10.67 13.50
N ARG A 22 0.65 -9.97 14.20
CA ARG A 22 1.12 -10.38 15.54
C ARG A 22 0.00 -10.53 16.54
N GLU A 23 -1.07 -9.79 16.40
CA GLU A 23 -2.21 -9.81 17.32
C GLU A 23 -3.16 -10.97 17.06
N CYS A 24 -2.98 -11.68 15.96
CA CYS A 24 -3.84 -12.79 15.58
C CYS A 24 -3.28 -14.12 16.06
N GLU A 25 -4.18 -15.12 16.22
CA GLU A 25 -3.73 -16.50 16.47
C GLU A 25 -2.99 -17.02 15.26
N GLU A 26 -3.56 -16.86 14.09
CA GLU A 26 -2.90 -17.16 12.83
C GLU A 26 -2.13 -15.92 12.39
N LYS A 27 -0.80 -16.00 12.50
CA LYS A 27 0.08 -14.87 12.18
C LYS A 27 0.61 -15.05 10.77
N MET A 28 -0.05 -14.42 9.80
CA MET A 28 0.33 -14.60 8.40
C MET A 28 0.53 -13.24 7.72
N VAL A 29 1.64 -13.14 7.00
CA VAL A 29 1.92 -12.03 6.09
C VAL A 29 2.38 -12.64 4.77
N ARG A 30 1.75 -12.23 3.68
CA ARG A 30 2.10 -12.68 2.34
C ARG A 30 2.47 -11.48 1.50
N VAL A 31 3.60 -11.57 0.80
CA VAL A 31 4.07 -10.54 -0.11
C VAL A 31 4.20 -11.16 -1.50
N GLU A 32 3.64 -10.49 -2.48
CA GLU A 32 3.71 -10.93 -3.86
C GLU A 32 4.07 -9.74 -4.74
N ILE A 33 5.00 -9.96 -5.65
CA ILE A 33 5.39 -8.96 -6.65
C ILE A 33 5.19 -9.63 -8.01
N ARG A 34 4.47 -8.97 -8.90
CA ARG A 34 4.25 -9.49 -10.24
C ARG A 34 4.16 -8.37 -11.25
N LYS A 35 4.37 -8.73 -12.51
CA LYS A 35 4.23 -7.80 -13.62
C LYS A 35 2.97 -8.14 -14.40
N ASP A 36 2.17 -7.12 -14.66
CA ASP A 36 1.01 -7.22 -15.53
C ASP A 36 1.37 -6.59 -16.88
N SER A 37 1.70 -7.44 -17.86
CA SER A 37 2.15 -6.98 -19.16
C SER A 37 1.03 -6.39 -20.01
N ILE A 38 -0.21 -6.79 -19.73
CA ILE A 38 -1.38 -6.29 -20.48
C ILE A 38 -1.62 -4.83 -20.18
N GLN A 39 -1.55 -4.46 -18.91
CA GLN A 39 -1.77 -3.09 -18.48
C GLN A 39 -0.48 -2.30 -18.21
N ASN A 40 0.68 -2.89 -18.52
CA ASN A 40 1.97 -2.25 -18.33
C ASN A 40 2.15 -1.73 -16.90
N ARG A 41 1.94 -2.60 -15.92
CA ARG A 41 2.09 -2.21 -14.52
C ARG A 41 2.83 -3.27 -13.74
N GLN A 42 3.47 -2.84 -12.67
CA GLN A 42 3.98 -3.73 -11.64
C GLN A 42 3.04 -3.69 -10.46
N ILE A 43 2.82 -4.83 -9.84
CA ILE A 43 1.89 -4.95 -8.72
C ILE A 43 2.64 -5.52 -7.52
N LEU A 44 2.53 -4.82 -6.39
CA LEU A 44 3.01 -5.30 -5.11
C LEU A 44 1.79 -5.55 -4.23
N VAL A 45 1.62 -6.79 -3.77
CA VAL A 45 0.53 -7.16 -2.88
C VAL A 45 1.11 -7.52 -1.51
N ILE A 46 0.58 -6.91 -0.48
CA ILE A 46 0.89 -7.26 0.90
C ILE A 46 -0.42 -7.62 1.57
N GLU A 47 -0.53 -8.87 1.99
CA GLU A 47 -1.73 -9.41 2.61
C GLU A 47 -1.36 -9.95 3.99
N ASN A 48 -2.20 -9.67 4.97
CA ASN A 48 -1.94 -10.11 6.34
C ASN A 48 -3.23 -10.42 7.07
N THR A 49 -3.11 -11.31 8.06
CA THR A 49 -4.18 -11.49 9.02
C THR A 49 -4.30 -10.26 9.90
N TYR A 50 -5.50 -9.98 10.38
CA TYR A 50 -5.76 -8.80 11.21
C TYR A 50 -7.00 -9.02 12.07
N LEU A 51 -7.14 -8.19 13.09
CA LEU A 51 -8.34 -8.18 13.94
C LEU A 51 -9.24 -7.03 13.47
N ASP A 52 -10.39 -7.38 12.91
CA ASP A 52 -11.29 -6.42 12.28
C ASP A 52 -11.75 -5.32 13.24
N GLU A 53 -11.99 -5.67 14.48
CA GLU A 53 -12.45 -4.75 15.51
C GLU A 53 -11.43 -3.67 15.90
N LYS A 54 -10.15 -3.85 15.52
CA LYS A 54 -9.08 -2.92 15.89
C LYS A 54 -8.72 -1.94 14.81
N VAL A 55 -9.36 -2.00 13.65
CA VAL A 55 -9.01 -1.15 12.51
C VAL A 55 -10.13 -0.17 12.22
N ASP A 56 -9.79 1.09 12.16
CA ASP A 56 -10.69 2.14 11.70
C ASP A 56 -10.44 2.36 10.20
N PHE A 57 -11.16 1.62 9.37
CA PHE A 57 -10.99 1.68 7.92
C PHE A 57 -11.35 3.04 7.33
N GLU A 58 -12.25 3.76 7.97
CA GLU A 58 -12.71 5.04 7.47
C GLU A 58 -11.64 6.13 7.58
N HIS A 59 -10.84 6.08 8.66
CA HIS A 59 -9.89 7.14 8.96
C HIS A 59 -8.43 6.70 8.94
N MET A 60 -8.14 5.48 8.46
CA MET A 60 -6.80 4.90 8.60
C MET A 60 -5.69 5.67 7.88
N PHE A 61 -6.03 6.49 6.89
CA PHE A 61 -5.05 7.30 6.15
C PHE A 61 -4.90 8.70 6.72
N GLU A 62 -5.66 9.06 7.72
CA GLU A 62 -5.57 10.37 8.34
C GLU A 62 -4.35 10.46 9.26
N LYS A 63 -3.78 11.64 9.33
CA LYS A 63 -2.63 11.90 10.20
C LYS A 63 -3.01 11.72 11.66
N GLY A 64 -2.22 10.97 12.40
CA GLY A 64 -2.44 10.76 13.83
C GLY A 64 -3.33 9.58 14.17
N VAL A 65 -3.94 8.93 13.18
CA VAL A 65 -4.80 7.76 13.42
C VAL A 65 -3.96 6.49 13.43
N SER A 66 -4.04 5.72 14.51
CA SER A 66 -3.36 4.43 14.61
C SER A 66 -4.00 3.59 15.69
N SER A 67 -4.17 2.30 15.42
CA SER A 67 -4.56 1.31 16.41
C SER A 67 -3.35 0.73 17.16
N LYS A 68 -2.16 1.11 16.79
CA LYS A 68 -0.92 0.57 17.34
C LYS A 68 -0.46 1.34 18.55
N LYS A 69 -0.03 0.62 19.56
CA LYS A 69 0.32 1.19 20.85
C LYS A 69 1.48 2.20 20.80
N HIS A 70 2.47 1.96 19.97
CA HIS A 70 3.68 2.79 19.89
C HIS A 70 3.83 3.51 18.56
N ASN A 71 2.76 3.59 17.79
CA ASN A 71 2.78 4.21 16.48
C ASN A 71 2.28 5.65 16.59
N THR A 72 2.92 6.56 15.87
CA THR A 72 2.52 7.97 15.83
C THR A 72 1.29 8.22 14.97
N GLY A 73 0.83 7.22 14.22
CA GLY A 73 -0.26 7.37 13.29
C GLY A 73 0.09 8.08 12.00
N LEU A 74 1.38 8.16 11.67
CA LEU A 74 1.85 8.85 10.47
C LEU A 74 2.10 7.94 9.28
N GLY A 75 2.15 6.62 9.50
CA GLY A 75 2.55 5.67 8.46
C GLY A 75 1.72 5.75 7.19
N LEU A 76 0.43 5.42 7.28
CA LEU A 76 -0.42 5.44 6.09
C LEU A 76 -0.68 6.85 5.57
N TRP A 77 -0.72 7.84 6.44
CA TRP A 77 -0.79 9.23 6.01
C TRP A 77 0.42 9.61 5.17
N GLU A 78 1.61 9.19 5.58
CA GLU A 78 2.84 9.45 4.85
C GLU A 78 2.83 8.76 3.48
N VAL A 79 2.38 7.50 3.43
CA VAL A 79 2.21 6.78 2.16
C VAL A 79 1.33 7.58 1.21
N ASN A 80 0.18 8.01 1.68
CA ASN A 80 -0.76 8.77 0.87
C ASN A 80 -0.13 10.09 0.39
N LYS A 81 0.63 10.75 1.26
CA LYS A 81 1.32 11.99 0.91
C LYS A 81 2.34 11.77 -0.22
N ILE A 82 3.09 10.68 -0.16
CA ILE A 82 4.05 10.34 -1.22
C ILE A 82 3.30 10.04 -2.52
N LEU A 83 2.24 9.24 -2.46
CA LEU A 83 1.50 8.82 -3.64
C LEU A 83 0.87 9.98 -4.39
N LYS A 84 0.55 11.05 -3.72
CA LYS A 84 -0.01 12.24 -4.38
C LYS A 84 0.93 12.85 -5.41
N LYS A 85 2.21 12.58 -5.33
CA LYS A 85 3.20 13.06 -6.31
C LYS A 85 3.23 12.22 -7.58
N TYR A 86 2.63 11.02 -7.56
CA TYR A 86 2.79 10.02 -8.63
C TYR A 86 1.43 9.57 -9.12
N PRO A 87 0.87 10.24 -10.14
CA PRO A 87 -0.43 9.86 -10.67
C PRO A 87 -0.46 8.49 -11.32
N ASN A 88 0.72 7.92 -11.62
CA ASN A 88 0.84 6.58 -12.19
C ASN A 88 0.94 5.48 -11.12
N VAL A 89 0.80 5.83 -9.85
CA VAL A 89 0.87 4.86 -8.75
C VAL A 89 -0.41 4.92 -7.94
N ASN A 90 -1.04 3.77 -7.73
CA ASN A 90 -2.28 3.65 -6.97
C ASN A 90 -2.11 2.65 -5.84
N LEU A 91 -2.78 2.92 -4.72
CA LEU A 91 -2.85 1.98 -3.62
C LEU A 91 -4.31 1.61 -3.41
N ASN A 92 -4.61 0.32 -3.51
CA ASN A 92 -5.92 -0.23 -3.25
C ASN A 92 -5.90 -1.01 -1.96
N THR A 93 -6.86 -0.72 -1.09
CA THR A 93 -7.00 -1.38 0.21
C THR A 93 -8.27 -2.20 0.21
N SER A 94 -8.19 -3.45 0.62
CA SER A 94 -9.35 -4.32 0.76
C SER A 94 -9.24 -5.17 2.01
N HIS A 95 -10.37 -5.66 2.50
CA HIS A 95 -10.42 -6.51 3.69
C HIS A 95 -11.68 -7.37 3.66
N ASP A 96 -11.59 -8.53 4.29
CA ASP A 96 -12.71 -9.48 4.32
C ASP A 96 -13.06 -9.97 5.73
N GLY A 97 -12.55 -9.33 6.76
CA GLY A 97 -12.72 -9.73 8.15
C GLY A 97 -11.64 -10.68 8.66
N HIS A 98 -10.87 -11.28 7.79
CA HIS A 98 -9.79 -12.19 8.14
C HIS A 98 -8.45 -11.72 7.56
N PHE A 99 -8.45 -11.33 6.29
CA PHE A 99 -7.27 -10.81 5.60
C PHE A 99 -7.45 -9.36 5.23
N PHE A 100 -6.39 -8.60 5.46
CA PHE A 100 -6.27 -7.21 5.05
C PHE A 100 -5.24 -7.15 3.93
N THR A 101 -5.58 -6.50 2.84
CA THR A 101 -4.74 -6.48 1.65
C THR A 101 -4.46 -5.05 1.18
N GLN A 102 -3.19 -4.76 0.98
CA GLN A 102 -2.74 -3.53 0.35
C GLN A 102 -2.13 -3.89 -1.00
N GLN A 103 -2.64 -3.32 -2.06
CA GLN A 103 -2.14 -3.56 -3.41
C GLN A 103 -1.65 -2.26 -4.00
N LEU A 104 -0.35 -2.20 -4.22
CA LEU A 104 0.30 -1.05 -4.85
C LEU A 104 0.47 -1.34 -6.33
N GLU A 105 -0.13 -0.50 -7.17
CA GLU A 105 -0.09 -0.64 -8.62
C GLU A 105 0.73 0.49 -9.20
N MET A 106 1.81 0.13 -9.88
CA MET A 106 2.73 1.10 -10.47
C MET A 106 2.71 0.94 -11.98
N TYR A 107 2.01 1.85 -12.64
CA TYR A 107 1.94 1.87 -14.10
C TYR A 107 3.23 2.47 -14.64
N GLU A 108 3.68 1.96 -15.76
CA GLU A 108 4.86 2.51 -16.40
C GLU A 108 4.58 3.94 -16.83
N ASP A 109 5.56 4.82 -16.62
CA ASP A 109 5.48 6.18 -17.12
C ASP A 109 5.64 6.09 -18.62
N VAL A 110 4.55 6.26 -19.33
CA VAL A 110 4.52 6.09 -20.78
C VAL A 110 4.77 7.42 -21.46
N PRO A 111 5.94 7.61 -22.07
CA PRO A 111 6.25 8.86 -22.79
C PRO A 111 5.21 9.20 -23.84
N SER A 112 4.58 8.19 -24.44
CA SER A 112 3.52 8.38 -25.42
C SER A 112 2.32 9.16 -24.90
N GLN A 113 2.13 9.20 -23.60
CA GLN A 113 1.09 10.02 -23.00
C GLN A 113 1.36 11.51 -23.19
N LYS A 114 2.62 11.85 -23.37
CA LYS A 114 3.06 13.23 -23.51
C LYS A 114 3.22 13.64 -24.96
N GLU A 115 3.52 12.69 -25.82
CA GLU A 115 3.97 12.94 -27.16
C GLU A 115 3.32 11.97 -28.13
N ILE A 116 2.06 12.17 -28.38
CA ILE A 116 1.39 11.44 -29.44
C ILE A 116 1.81 12.08 -30.74
N PRO A 117 2.51 11.37 -31.61
CA PRO A 117 2.92 11.93 -32.89
C PRO A 117 1.67 12.28 -33.69
N VAL A 118 1.57 13.50 -34.08
CA VAL A 118 0.47 13.93 -34.95
C VAL A 118 0.96 13.75 -36.39
N PRO A 119 0.24 12.95 -37.16
CA PRO A 119 0.60 12.74 -38.55
C PRO A 119 0.43 13.99 -39.39
#